data_ef004e47fbd1e55ac9784ba0a0ff110b
#
_entry.id   ef004e47fbd1e55ac9784ba0a0ff110b
#
_cell.length_a   1.000
_cell.length_b   1.000
_cell.length_c   1.000
_cell.angle_alpha   90.00
_cell.angle_beta   90.00
_cell.angle_gamma   90.00
#
_symmetry.space_group_name_H-M   'P 1'
#
loop_
_entity.id
_entity.type
_entity.pdbx_description
1 polymer ?
#
loop_
_entity_poly.entity_id
_entity_poly.type
_entity_poly.pdbx_seq_one_letter_code
_entity_poly.pdbx_strand_id
1 'polypeptide(L)'
;MSAIAKKKLMEEIFASAGNPDHAARDRSLFVASLADDARWVVTGQYSWSRTFTGKEAILNDLHGHVRSLLVERARTIAHRFIADGDRVVVEARGDNVTKTGIRYDNDYCLVFCLENGKIKEVREYCDSLLTEQALGRFPEPRRRAAG
;
A
#
# COMPACT_ATOMS: atom_id res chain seq x y z
N MET A 1 4.63 -8.29 -21.04
CA MET A 1 4.50 -6.83 -20.82
C MET A 1 5.89 -6.24 -20.62
N SER A 2 6.22 -5.19 -21.33
CA SER A 2 7.51 -4.50 -21.21
C SER A 2 7.59 -3.69 -19.91
N ALA A 3 8.81 -3.27 -19.54
CA ALA A 3 9.00 -2.39 -18.40
C ALA A 3 8.24 -1.07 -18.58
N ILE A 4 8.22 -0.53 -19.80
CA ILE A 4 7.47 0.69 -20.12
C ILE A 4 5.97 0.48 -19.92
N ALA A 5 5.43 -0.65 -20.36
CA ALA A 5 4.01 -0.96 -20.20
C ALA A 5 3.64 -1.18 -18.72
N LYS A 6 4.52 -1.82 -17.95
CA LYS A 6 4.35 -2.00 -16.50
C LYS A 6 4.34 -0.66 -15.78
N LYS A 7 5.27 0.23 -16.12
CA LYS A 7 5.33 1.59 -15.58
C LYS A 7 4.05 2.34 -15.88
N LYS A 8 3.56 2.28 -17.12
CA LYS A 8 2.32 2.94 -17.53
C LYS A 8 1.12 2.44 -16.74
N LEU A 9 1.02 1.13 -16.52
CA LEU A 9 -0.04 0.57 -15.69
C LEU A 9 -0.02 1.14 -14.27
N MET A 10 1.16 1.21 -13.66
CA MET A 10 1.30 1.78 -12.33
C MET A 10 0.97 3.27 -12.29
N GLU A 11 1.34 4.02 -13.30
CA GLU A 11 0.95 5.43 -13.42
C GLU A 11 -0.57 5.58 -13.48
N GLU A 12 -1.25 4.74 -14.23
CA GLU A 12 -2.71 4.75 -14.32
C GLU A 12 -3.37 4.38 -12.98
N ILE A 13 -2.85 3.39 -12.28
CA ILE A 13 -3.34 2.98 -10.96
C ILE A 13 -3.26 4.14 -9.96
N PHE A 14 -2.12 4.80 -9.89
CA PHE A 14 -1.93 5.92 -8.96
C PHE A 14 -2.74 7.16 -9.37
N ALA A 15 -2.92 7.41 -10.66
CA ALA A 15 -3.77 8.48 -11.13
C ALA A 15 -5.23 8.26 -10.70
N SER A 16 -5.75 7.05 -10.85
CA SER A 16 -7.10 6.69 -10.40
C SER A 16 -7.26 6.85 -8.89
N ALA A 17 -6.34 6.27 -8.13
CA ALA A 17 -6.43 6.23 -6.68
C ALA A 17 -6.16 7.59 -6.03
N GLY A 18 -5.28 8.39 -6.63
CA GLY A 18 -4.83 9.66 -6.07
C GLY A 18 -5.53 10.90 -6.62
N ASN A 19 -6.43 10.74 -7.58
CA ASN A 19 -7.11 11.88 -8.18
C ASN A 19 -8.16 12.47 -7.23
N PRO A 20 -8.00 13.73 -6.76
CA PRO A 20 -8.94 14.34 -5.83
C PRO A 20 -10.33 14.58 -6.42
N ASP A 21 -10.44 14.64 -7.75
CA ASP A 21 -11.70 14.84 -8.44
C ASP A 21 -12.54 13.56 -8.52
N HIS A 22 -11.96 12.42 -8.21
CA HIS A 22 -12.69 11.16 -8.10
C HIS A 22 -13.36 11.09 -6.74
N ALA A 23 -14.66 11.32 -6.71
CA ALA A 23 -15.46 11.43 -5.49
C ALA A 23 -15.33 10.18 -4.59
N ALA A 24 -15.11 9.02 -5.17
CA ALA A 24 -14.99 7.78 -4.42
C ALA A 24 -13.54 7.37 -4.16
N ARG A 25 -12.55 8.15 -4.57
CA ARG A 25 -11.13 7.74 -4.55
C ARG A 25 -11.02 6.33 -5.13
N ASP A 26 -11.40 6.22 -6.37
CA ASP A 26 -11.60 4.95 -7.06
C ASP A 26 -10.35 4.08 -7.03
N ARG A 27 -10.47 2.90 -6.44
CA ARG A 27 -9.41 1.89 -6.34
C ARG A 27 -9.66 0.69 -7.25
N SER A 28 -10.64 0.78 -8.12
CA SER A 28 -11.06 -0.39 -8.91
C SER A 28 -9.95 -0.93 -9.80
N LEU A 29 -9.14 -0.07 -10.40
CA LEU A 29 -8.01 -0.51 -11.23
C LEU A 29 -6.93 -1.21 -10.37
N PHE A 30 -6.61 -0.66 -9.21
CA PHE A 30 -5.68 -1.31 -8.28
C PHE A 30 -6.19 -2.69 -7.87
N VAL A 31 -7.43 -2.77 -7.43
CA VAL A 31 -8.05 -4.04 -6.99
C VAL A 31 -8.07 -5.05 -8.13
N ALA A 32 -8.45 -4.63 -9.33
CA ALA A 32 -8.47 -5.50 -10.50
C ALA A 32 -7.07 -5.95 -10.93
N SER A 33 -6.06 -5.14 -10.65
CA SER A 33 -4.67 -5.45 -11.03
C SER A 33 -3.95 -6.35 -10.03
N LEU A 34 -4.47 -6.54 -8.82
CA LEU A 34 -3.90 -7.47 -7.85
C LEU A 34 -4.14 -8.91 -8.28
N ALA A 35 -3.09 -9.72 -8.29
CA ALA A 35 -3.23 -11.16 -8.43
C ALA A 35 -3.92 -11.73 -7.18
N ASP A 36 -4.68 -12.82 -7.34
CA ASP A 36 -5.39 -13.43 -6.21
C ASP A 36 -4.43 -13.90 -5.12
N ASP A 37 -3.23 -14.34 -5.51
CA ASP A 37 -2.17 -14.78 -4.61
C ASP A 37 -1.12 -13.70 -4.33
N ALA A 38 -1.42 -12.44 -4.58
CA ALA A 38 -0.51 -11.34 -4.34
C ALA A 38 -0.07 -11.27 -2.88
N ARG A 39 1.14 -10.76 -2.66
CA ARG A 39 1.69 -10.55 -1.32
C ARG A 39 2.01 -9.08 -1.13
N TRP A 40 1.72 -8.57 0.05
CA TRP A 40 2.13 -7.23 0.46
C TRP A 40 3.05 -7.35 1.66
N VAL A 41 4.29 -6.96 1.47
CA VAL A 41 5.34 -7.05 2.51
C VAL A 41 5.53 -5.67 3.12
N VAL A 42 5.16 -5.51 4.36
CA VAL A 42 5.52 -4.33 5.14
C VAL A 42 6.89 -4.59 5.73
N THR A 43 7.89 -3.88 5.25
CA THR A 43 9.30 -4.08 5.61
C THR A 43 9.63 -3.49 6.98
N GLY A 44 10.85 -3.70 7.43
CA GLY A 44 11.33 -3.17 8.70
C GLY A 44 11.10 -4.14 9.86
N GLN A 45 11.24 -3.60 11.09
CA GLN A 45 11.15 -4.37 12.33
C GLN A 45 10.31 -3.63 13.36
N TYR A 46 9.03 -3.50 13.05
CA TYR A 46 8.07 -2.82 13.92
C TYR A 46 6.73 -3.57 13.88
N SER A 47 5.72 -3.07 14.59
CA SER A 47 4.47 -3.85 14.75
C SER A 47 3.74 -4.16 13.45
N TRP A 48 3.89 -3.32 12.44
CA TRP A 48 3.26 -3.51 11.13
C TRP A 48 4.06 -4.43 10.22
N SER A 49 5.32 -4.73 10.55
CA SER A 49 6.23 -5.53 9.71
C SER A 49 5.76 -6.98 9.63
N ARG A 50 5.19 -7.32 8.49
CA ARG A 50 4.70 -8.67 8.18
C ARG A 50 4.37 -8.77 6.70
N THR A 51 4.08 -9.98 6.27
CA THR A 51 3.58 -10.24 4.92
C THR A 51 2.10 -10.57 4.98
N PHE A 52 1.30 -9.83 4.23
CA PHE A 52 -0.11 -10.13 3.99
C PHE A 52 -0.17 -10.97 2.71
N THR A 53 -0.63 -12.20 2.82
CA THR A 53 -0.65 -13.15 1.70
C THR A 53 -2.06 -13.31 1.18
N GLY A 54 -2.24 -13.05 -0.11
CA GLY A 54 -3.51 -13.12 -0.80
C GLY A 54 -4.21 -11.77 -0.91
N LYS A 55 -4.92 -11.60 -2.00
CA LYS A 55 -5.67 -10.37 -2.31
C LYS A 55 -6.62 -9.97 -1.19
N GLU A 56 -7.37 -10.93 -0.64
CA GLU A 56 -8.31 -10.64 0.44
C GLU A 56 -7.63 -10.15 1.71
N ALA A 57 -6.50 -10.76 2.09
CA ALA A 57 -5.74 -10.34 3.27
C ALA A 57 -5.19 -8.92 3.08
N ILE A 58 -4.70 -8.59 1.88
CA ILE A 58 -4.21 -7.25 1.56
C ILE A 58 -5.34 -6.23 1.70
N LEU A 59 -6.49 -6.49 1.09
CA LEU A 59 -7.60 -5.55 1.05
C LEU A 59 -8.33 -5.44 2.40
N ASN A 60 -8.48 -6.53 3.13
CA ASN A 60 -9.26 -6.57 4.36
C ASN A 60 -8.40 -6.36 5.61
N ASP A 61 -7.30 -7.12 5.74
CA ASP A 61 -6.52 -7.12 6.99
C ASP A 61 -5.55 -5.94 7.06
N LEU A 62 -4.96 -5.54 5.94
CA LEU A 62 -4.07 -4.38 5.90
C LEU A 62 -4.83 -3.10 5.55
N HIS A 63 -5.35 -3.00 4.34
CA HIS A 63 -5.99 -1.77 3.88
C HIS A 63 -7.28 -1.47 4.62
N GLY A 64 -8.05 -2.50 4.97
CA GLY A 64 -9.26 -2.34 5.79
C GLY A 64 -8.96 -1.83 7.18
N HIS A 65 -7.86 -2.29 7.80
CA HIS A 65 -7.44 -1.78 9.10
C HIS A 65 -7.01 -0.31 9.01
N VAL A 66 -6.19 0.05 8.02
CA VAL A 66 -5.81 1.46 7.79
C VAL A 66 -7.06 2.31 7.58
N ARG A 67 -8.00 1.82 6.76
CA ARG A 67 -9.27 2.55 6.51
C ARG A 67 -10.03 2.85 7.80
N SER A 68 -10.03 1.92 8.73
CA SER A 68 -10.72 2.09 10.02
C SER A 68 -10.11 3.19 10.88
N LEU A 69 -8.85 3.54 10.66
CA LEU A 69 -8.12 4.54 11.44
C LEU A 69 -8.16 5.93 10.82
N LEU A 70 -8.50 6.04 9.54
CA LEU A 70 -8.49 7.30 8.80
C LEU A 70 -9.89 7.89 8.68
N VAL A 71 -9.97 9.22 8.58
CA VAL A 71 -11.23 9.93 8.35
C VAL A 71 -11.83 9.53 6.99
N GLU A 72 -10.97 9.50 5.96
CA GLU A 72 -11.34 9.10 4.61
C GLU A 72 -10.43 7.96 4.13
N ARG A 73 -10.74 7.37 2.99
CA ARG A 73 -9.86 6.38 2.38
C ARG A 73 -8.47 6.97 2.17
N ALA A 74 -7.46 6.12 2.33
CA ALA A 74 -6.08 6.51 2.15
C ALA A 74 -5.85 7.11 0.76
N ARG A 75 -5.18 8.25 0.75
CA ARG A 75 -4.74 8.93 -0.46
C ARG A 75 -3.22 8.88 -0.50
N THR A 76 -2.70 8.33 -1.59
CA THR A 76 -1.26 8.21 -1.81
C THR A 76 -0.91 8.86 -3.14
N ILE A 77 -0.04 9.85 -3.09
CA ILE A 77 0.32 10.66 -4.26
C ILE A 77 1.71 10.22 -4.73
N ALA A 78 1.77 9.59 -5.89
CA ALA A 78 3.04 9.19 -6.49
C ALA A 78 3.70 10.38 -7.17
N HIS A 79 5.02 10.50 -6.99
CA HIS A 79 5.79 11.55 -7.63
C HIS A 79 6.95 11.04 -8.49
N ARG A 80 7.25 9.74 -8.45
CA ARG A 80 8.28 9.14 -9.31
C ARG A 80 8.00 7.67 -9.54
N PHE A 81 8.21 7.24 -10.77
CA PHE A 81 8.10 5.84 -11.19
C PHE A 81 9.39 5.42 -11.88
N ILE A 82 9.97 4.31 -11.44
CA ILE A 82 11.19 3.75 -12.00
C ILE A 82 10.90 2.28 -12.32
N ALA A 83 11.04 1.90 -13.58
CA ALA A 83 10.78 0.53 -14.02
C ALA A 83 12.07 -0.14 -14.48
N ASP A 84 12.25 -1.38 -14.03
CA ASP A 84 13.33 -2.24 -14.45
C ASP A 84 12.85 -3.70 -14.40
N GLY A 85 12.91 -4.38 -15.53
CA GLY A 85 12.46 -5.77 -15.65
C GLY A 85 11.00 -5.93 -15.27
N ASP A 86 10.72 -6.78 -14.30
CA ASP A 86 9.38 -7.05 -13.79
C ASP A 86 8.97 -6.12 -12.63
N ARG A 87 9.81 -5.17 -12.28
CA ARG A 87 9.61 -4.30 -11.13
C ARG A 87 9.33 -2.87 -11.52
N VAL A 88 8.42 -2.24 -10.77
CA VAL A 88 8.18 -0.80 -10.83
C VAL A 88 8.31 -0.25 -9.41
N VAL A 89 9.25 0.66 -9.23
CA VAL A 89 9.45 1.38 -7.97
C VAL A 89 8.65 2.67 -8.02
N VAL A 90 7.86 2.93 -7.00
CA VAL A 90 7.04 4.13 -6.89
C VAL A 90 7.43 4.87 -5.63
N GLU A 91 7.95 6.07 -5.78
CA GLU A 91 8.13 6.98 -4.68
C GLU A 91 6.86 7.82 -4.53
N ALA A 92 6.30 7.81 -3.33
CA ALA A 92 4.99 8.39 -3.09
C ALA A 92 4.90 9.00 -1.70
N ARG A 93 3.88 9.83 -1.51
CA ARG A 93 3.59 10.46 -0.23
C ARG A 93 2.11 10.32 0.09
N GLY A 94 1.81 10.03 1.34
CA GLY A 94 0.44 10.03 1.84
C GLY A 94 -0.08 11.45 2.07
N ASP A 95 -1.38 11.59 2.01
CA ASP A 95 -2.12 12.82 2.35
C ASP A 95 -3.36 12.39 3.13
N ASN A 96 -3.18 12.16 4.42
CA ASN A 96 -4.20 11.52 5.25
C ASN A 96 -4.31 12.17 6.63
N VAL A 97 -5.50 12.04 7.21
CA VAL A 97 -5.78 12.44 8.61
C VAL A 97 -6.42 11.26 9.33
N THR A 98 -5.91 10.96 10.52
CA THR A 98 -6.51 9.93 11.38
C THR A 98 -7.79 10.46 12.04
N LYS A 99 -8.63 9.54 12.51
CA LYS A 99 -9.84 9.89 13.26
C LYS A 99 -9.56 10.65 14.56
N THR A 100 -8.32 10.57 15.05
CA THR A 100 -7.86 11.33 16.23
C THR A 100 -7.26 12.68 15.86
N GLY A 101 -7.26 13.05 14.58
CA GLY A 101 -6.80 14.37 14.11
C GLY A 101 -5.31 14.46 13.83
N ILE A 102 -4.59 13.33 13.76
CA ILE A 102 -3.15 13.31 13.49
C ILE A 102 -2.92 13.21 11.99
N ARG A 103 -2.00 14.05 11.45
CA ARG A 103 -1.58 13.91 10.05
C ARG A 103 -0.79 12.61 9.87
N TYR A 104 -1.15 11.86 8.82
CA TYR A 104 -0.41 10.67 8.42
C TYR A 104 0.02 10.82 6.96
N ASP A 105 1.00 11.67 6.74
CA ASP A 105 1.58 11.96 5.43
C ASP A 105 2.92 11.21 5.32
N ASN A 106 2.84 9.90 5.25
CA ASN A 106 4.04 9.08 5.23
C ASN A 106 4.76 9.17 3.89
N ASP A 107 6.07 9.02 3.93
CA ASP A 107 6.89 8.87 2.73
C ASP A 107 7.03 7.39 2.42
N TYR A 108 6.73 7.03 1.17
CA TYR A 108 6.75 5.64 0.73
C TYR A 108 7.73 5.42 -0.39
N CYS A 109 8.42 4.29 -0.33
CA CYS A 109 9.03 3.66 -1.48
C CYS A 109 8.34 2.30 -1.65
N LEU A 110 7.54 2.17 -2.69
CA LEU A 110 6.78 0.95 -2.97
C LEU A 110 7.42 0.24 -4.16
N VAL A 111 7.78 -1.02 -3.97
CA VAL A 111 8.36 -1.85 -5.03
C VAL A 111 7.31 -2.85 -5.47
N PHE A 112 6.77 -2.66 -6.67
CA PHE A 112 5.77 -3.54 -7.27
C PHE A 112 6.44 -4.56 -8.17
N CYS A 113 6.14 -5.84 -7.99
CA CYS A 113 6.53 -6.91 -8.90
C CYS A 113 5.31 -7.31 -9.71
N LEU A 114 5.40 -7.24 -11.04
CA LEU A 114 4.30 -7.57 -11.94
C LEU A 114 4.62 -8.82 -12.74
N GLU A 115 3.66 -9.72 -12.81
CA GLU A 115 3.70 -10.90 -13.65
C GLU A 115 2.38 -11.05 -14.39
N ASN A 116 2.43 -11.32 -15.70
CA ASN A 116 1.26 -11.53 -16.53
C ASN A 116 0.22 -10.40 -16.41
N GLY A 117 0.70 -9.15 -16.33
CA GLY A 117 -0.16 -7.98 -16.20
C GLY A 117 -0.81 -7.79 -14.83
N LYS A 118 -0.39 -8.55 -13.83
CA LYS A 118 -0.92 -8.47 -12.46
C LYS A 118 0.18 -8.13 -11.45
N ILE A 119 -0.22 -7.47 -10.38
CA ILE A 119 0.66 -7.20 -9.24
C ILE A 119 0.76 -8.48 -8.41
N LYS A 120 1.94 -9.04 -8.33
CA LYS A 120 2.21 -10.28 -7.57
C LYS A 120 2.79 -10.00 -6.20
N GLU A 121 3.53 -8.92 -6.06
CA GLU A 121 4.11 -8.55 -4.78
C GLU A 121 4.26 -7.04 -4.70
N VAL A 122 4.01 -6.50 -3.53
CA VAL A 122 4.31 -5.11 -3.18
C VAL A 122 5.21 -5.15 -1.95
N ARG A 123 6.34 -4.47 -2.01
CA ARG A 123 7.19 -4.24 -0.83
C ARG A 123 7.07 -2.78 -0.44
N GLU A 124 6.63 -2.55 0.78
CA GLU A 124 6.41 -1.20 1.29
C GLU A 124 7.53 -0.82 2.25
N TYR A 125 8.22 0.26 1.92
CA TYR A 125 9.19 0.93 2.77
C TYR A 125 8.61 2.29 3.15
N CYS A 126 8.59 2.61 4.42
CA CYS A 126 8.04 3.88 4.89
C CYS A 126 8.73 4.33 6.19
N ASP A 127 8.35 5.49 6.68
CA ASP A 127 8.76 5.94 8.00
C ASP A 127 7.95 5.18 9.06
N SER A 128 8.57 4.18 9.67
CA SER A 128 7.93 3.29 10.63
C SER A 128 7.58 4.01 11.95
N LEU A 129 8.39 4.99 12.33
CA LEU A 129 8.11 5.80 13.53
C LEU A 129 6.81 6.58 13.36
N LEU A 130 6.64 7.22 12.20
CA LEU A 130 5.41 7.96 11.91
C LEU A 130 4.20 7.03 11.86
N THR A 131 4.34 5.83 11.30
CA THR A 131 3.27 4.85 11.29
C THR A 131 2.81 4.52 12.72
N GLU A 132 3.74 4.21 13.61
CA GLU A 132 3.40 3.90 15.01
C GLU A 132 2.78 5.10 15.74
N GLN A 133 3.30 6.30 15.50
CA GLN A 133 2.81 7.52 16.16
C GLN A 133 1.40 7.90 15.70
N ALA A 134 1.13 7.79 14.41
CA ALA A 134 -0.14 8.24 13.84
C ALA A 134 -1.22 7.15 13.86
N LEU A 135 -0.86 5.93 13.48
CA LEU A 135 -1.80 4.81 13.37
C LEU A 135 -1.81 3.90 14.60
N GLY A 136 -0.81 4.02 15.47
CA GLY A 136 -0.63 3.11 16.59
C GLY A 136 0.01 1.79 16.17
N ARG A 137 0.11 0.87 17.09
CA ARG A 137 0.66 -0.46 16.84
C ARG A 137 -0.35 -1.29 16.04
N PHE A 138 0.15 -2.08 15.11
CA PHE A 138 -0.70 -3.02 14.42
C PHE A 138 -1.19 -4.10 15.39
N PRO A 139 -2.48 -4.44 15.41
CA PRO A 139 -3.02 -5.48 16.29
C PRO A 139 -2.33 -6.80 16.02
N GLU A 140 -1.73 -7.39 17.05
CA GLU A 140 -1.12 -8.70 16.92
C GLU A 140 -2.10 -9.79 17.33
N PRO A 141 -2.07 -10.94 16.65
CA PRO A 141 -2.74 -12.11 17.18
C PRO A 141 -2.17 -12.40 18.56
N ARG A 142 -3.03 -12.80 19.50
CA ARG A 142 -2.60 -13.19 20.83
C ARG A 142 -1.46 -14.16 20.71
N ARG A 143 -0.25 -13.78 21.15
CA ARG A 143 0.87 -14.69 21.17
C ARG A 143 0.53 -15.85 22.11
N ARG A 144 0.78 -17.07 21.65
CA ARG A 144 0.79 -18.19 22.58
C ARG A 144 1.88 -17.92 23.60
N ALA A 145 1.59 -18.19 24.87
CA ALA A 145 2.59 -18.16 25.90
C ALA A 145 3.79 -18.96 25.42
N ALA A 146 4.99 -18.39 25.54
CA ALA A 146 6.21 -19.11 25.23
C ALA A 146 6.24 -20.33 26.15
N GLY A 147 6.03 -21.48 25.56
CA GLY A 147 6.09 -22.75 26.26
C GLY A 147 7.37 -23.45 25.93
#